data_f19a2e49d1170d8224feaaa60fae6af3
#
_entry.id   f19a2e49d1170d8224feaaa60fae6af3
#
_cell.length_a   1.000
_cell.length_b   1.000
_cell.length_c   1.000
_cell.angle_alpha   90.00
_cell.angle_beta   90.00
_cell.angle_gamma   90.00
#
_symmetry.space_group_name_H-M   'P 1'
#
loop_
_entity.id
_entity.type
_entity.pdbx_description
1 polymer ?
#
loop_
_entity_poly.entity_id
_entity_poly.type
_entity_poly.pdbx_seq_one_letter_code
_entity_poly.pdbx_strand_id
1 'polypeptide(L)'
;LPFYQVAIDEEMLNNQVNAYRSNFGSYDKVDEVEEKDMVKGTVAELENGAPKEGGIVVEDAVLMPMYIKDEEEKAKFIGAKVNAVVVFNPNKAYEGAEAEIASFLKIDKEKVAETTGDFSFEIKEITRHKDAEMNQELFDKVFGENVVTSEEEFKNKIREALAEQFTPQSDFKFLVDARDLLVQKAGELSFAEDLL
;
A
#
# COMPACT_ATOMS: atom_id res chain seq x y z
N LEU A 1 30.78 -26.45 -11.06
CA LEU A 1 30.35 -26.58 -10.28
C LEU A 1 29.31 -26.11 -10.15
N PRO A 2 28.64 -26.26 -10.16
CA PRO A 2 27.64 -25.97 -10.43
C PRO A 2 26.83 -25.47 -9.80
N PHE A 3 26.49 -25.29 -9.41
CA PHE A 3 26.01 -25.31 -8.83
C PHE A 3 25.29 -24.74 -8.21
N TYR A 4 24.91 -24.28 -8.18
CA TYR A 4 24.18 -23.40 -7.58
C TYR A 4 23.25 -22.80 -8.53
N GLN A 5 22.68 -23.51 -9.30
CA GLN A 5 21.49 -23.08 -9.86
C GLN A 5 20.43 -23.20 -8.82
N VAL A 6 20.22 -22.24 -8.06
CA VAL A 6 19.00 -22.14 -7.31
C VAL A 6 17.88 -22.09 -8.33
N ALA A 7 17.05 -23.09 -8.36
CA ALA A 7 15.88 -23.10 -9.18
C ALA A 7 14.99 -21.93 -8.73
N ILE A 8 14.91 -20.93 -9.59
CA ILE A 8 14.01 -19.82 -9.34
C ILE A 8 12.61 -20.31 -9.61
N ASP A 9 11.82 -20.38 -8.56
CA ASP A 9 10.45 -20.79 -8.59
C ASP A 9 9.64 -19.78 -9.39
N GLU A 10 8.67 -20.22 -10.15
CA GLU A 10 7.71 -19.35 -10.86
C GLU A 10 6.99 -18.41 -9.90
N GLU A 11 6.73 -18.83 -8.68
CA GLU A 11 6.13 -17.98 -7.67
C GLU A 11 7.03 -16.79 -7.34
N MET A 12 8.33 -17.01 -7.16
CA MET A 12 9.30 -15.94 -6.91
C MET A 12 9.35 -14.95 -8.08
N LEU A 13 9.35 -15.47 -9.29
CA LEU A 13 9.33 -14.66 -10.51
C LEU A 13 8.06 -13.81 -10.58
N ASN A 14 6.91 -14.44 -10.38
CA ASN A 14 5.62 -13.74 -10.43
C ASN A 14 5.49 -12.68 -9.35
N ASN A 15 5.96 -12.97 -8.15
CA ASN A 15 5.98 -12.01 -7.05
C ASN A 15 6.83 -10.79 -7.39
N GLN A 16 7.97 -10.99 -8.01
CA GLN A 16 8.85 -9.90 -8.41
C GLN A 16 8.24 -9.08 -9.56
N VAL A 17 7.66 -9.75 -10.54
CA VAL A 17 6.95 -9.08 -11.64
C VAL A 17 5.80 -8.23 -11.10
N ASN A 18 5.02 -8.79 -10.20
CA ASN A 18 3.89 -8.08 -9.58
C ASN A 18 4.35 -6.90 -8.74
N ALA A 19 5.49 -7.03 -8.05
CA ALA A 19 6.07 -5.93 -7.30
C ALA A 19 6.46 -4.76 -8.21
N TYR A 20 7.06 -5.03 -9.37
CA TYR A 20 7.37 -4.00 -10.35
C TYR A 20 6.10 -3.36 -10.94
N ARG A 21 5.13 -4.17 -11.28
CA ARG A 21 3.85 -3.66 -11.79
C ARG A 21 3.15 -2.76 -10.78
N SER A 22 3.17 -3.14 -9.52
CA SER A 22 2.58 -2.35 -8.45
C SER A 22 3.35 -1.04 -8.23
N ASN A 23 4.67 -1.10 -8.18
CA ASN A 23 5.51 0.08 -7.94
C ASN A 23 5.44 1.11 -9.06
N PHE A 24 5.27 0.69 -10.29
CA PHE A 24 5.18 1.56 -11.45
C PHE A 24 3.75 1.73 -11.97
N GLY A 25 2.77 1.31 -11.19
CA GLY A 25 1.38 1.50 -11.48
C GLY A 25 0.93 2.95 -11.31
N SER A 26 -0.34 3.17 -11.53
CA SER A 26 -0.96 4.50 -11.41
C SER A 26 -2.11 4.48 -10.42
N TYR A 27 -2.54 5.69 -10.03
CA TYR A 27 -3.74 5.87 -9.19
C TYR A 27 -4.78 6.60 -10.02
N ASP A 28 -5.91 5.96 -10.24
CA ASP A 28 -7.02 6.55 -10.98
C ASP A 28 -8.10 7.02 -10.02
N LYS A 29 -8.70 8.17 -10.30
CA LYS A 29 -9.85 8.65 -9.54
C LYS A 29 -11.09 7.88 -10.01
N VAL A 30 -11.86 7.40 -9.04
CA VAL A 30 -13.08 6.63 -9.29
C VAL A 30 -14.24 7.21 -8.49
N ASP A 31 -15.46 6.83 -8.86
CA ASP A 31 -16.68 7.40 -8.25
C ASP A 31 -17.29 6.52 -7.17
N GLU A 32 -16.92 5.27 -7.08
CA GLU A 32 -17.51 4.29 -6.17
C GLU A 32 -16.42 3.49 -5.46
N VAL A 33 -16.58 3.29 -4.16
CA VAL A 33 -15.58 2.63 -3.30
C VAL A 33 -15.57 1.13 -3.49
N GLU A 34 -14.37 0.58 -3.71
CA GLU A 34 -14.09 -0.85 -3.62
C GLU A 34 -13.11 -1.12 -2.48
N GLU A 35 -12.97 -2.38 -2.10
CA GLU A 35 -12.20 -2.79 -0.93
C GLU A 35 -10.75 -2.27 -0.89
N LYS A 36 -10.07 -2.26 -2.03
CA LYS A 36 -8.66 -1.86 -2.12
C LYS A 36 -8.45 -0.39 -2.45
N ASP A 37 -9.52 0.37 -2.56
CA ASP A 37 -9.43 1.79 -2.88
C ASP A 37 -8.95 2.61 -1.69
N MET A 38 -8.36 3.75 -2.00
CA MET A 38 -8.02 4.76 -1.01
C MET A 38 -9.13 5.80 -0.98
N VAL A 39 -9.79 5.93 0.16
CA VAL A 39 -10.90 6.87 0.34
C VAL A 39 -10.39 8.06 1.16
N LYS A 40 -10.52 9.24 0.60
CA LYS A 40 -10.11 10.48 1.26
C LYS A 40 -11.32 11.34 1.54
N GLY A 41 -11.37 11.92 2.71
CA GLY A 41 -12.50 12.77 3.06
C GLY A 41 -12.37 13.38 4.44
N THR A 42 -13.48 13.94 4.90
CA THR A 42 -13.58 14.61 6.19
C THR A 42 -14.29 13.70 7.19
N VAL A 43 -13.63 13.47 8.32
CA VAL A 43 -14.19 12.70 9.43
C VAL A 43 -14.57 13.65 10.55
N ALA A 44 -15.77 13.47 11.08
CA ALA A 44 -16.26 14.28 12.19
C ALA A 44 -16.90 13.40 13.26
N GLU A 45 -16.57 13.68 14.51
CA GLU A 45 -17.18 12.99 15.66
C GLU A 45 -18.66 13.36 15.76
N LEU A 46 -19.49 12.38 16.03
CA LEU A 46 -20.93 12.57 16.17
C LEU A 46 -21.38 12.43 17.63
N GLU A 47 -22.38 13.21 17.98
CA GLU A 47 -23.12 13.09 19.24
C GLU A 47 -24.61 13.10 18.91
N ASN A 48 -25.30 12.04 19.29
CA ASN A 48 -26.73 11.89 18.98
C ASN A 48 -27.08 12.02 17.48
N GLY A 49 -26.16 11.53 16.61
CA GLY A 49 -26.37 11.55 15.16
C GLY A 49 -26.04 12.87 14.47
N ALA A 50 -25.58 13.88 15.20
CA ALA A 50 -25.18 15.17 14.66
C ALA A 50 -23.70 15.46 14.98
N PRO A 51 -23.02 16.34 14.24
CA PRO A 51 -21.65 16.71 14.56
C PRO A 51 -21.52 17.22 16.00
N LYS A 52 -20.58 16.62 16.74
CA LYS A 52 -20.35 16.98 18.13
C LYS A 52 -19.66 18.34 18.22
N GLU A 53 -20.22 19.23 19.05
CA GLU A 53 -19.60 20.53 19.28
C GLU A 53 -18.26 20.37 20.00
N GLY A 54 -17.20 20.92 19.41
CA GLY A 54 -15.85 20.73 19.94
C GLY A 54 -15.29 19.32 19.79
N GLY A 55 -15.97 18.48 19.01
CA GLY A 55 -15.53 17.11 18.75
C GLY A 55 -14.37 17.01 17.78
N ILE A 56 -13.91 15.79 17.56
CA ILE A 56 -12.78 15.51 16.66
C ILE A 56 -13.23 15.72 15.22
N VAL A 57 -12.44 16.49 14.47
CA VAL A 57 -12.64 16.68 13.02
C VAL A 57 -11.30 16.50 12.33
N VAL A 58 -11.27 15.62 11.32
CA VAL A 58 -10.09 15.38 10.50
C VAL A 58 -10.46 15.67 9.05
N GLU A 59 -9.90 16.75 8.48
CA GLU A 59 -10.26 17.20 7.13
C GLU A 59 -9.63 16.34 6.02
N ASP A 60 -8.45 15.83 6.26
CA ASP A 60 -7.70 15.03 5.28
C ASP A 60 -7.54 13.58 5.76
N ALA A 61 -8.63 12.97 6.18
CA ALA A 61 -8.60 11.59 6.60
C ALA A 61 -8.48 10.65 5.38
N VAL A 62 -7.66 9.63 5.52
CA VAL A 62 -7.47 8.61 4.48
C VAL A 62 -7.84 7.25 5.08
N LEU A 63 -8.70 6.51 4.40
CA LEU A 63 -9.15 5.21 4.83
C LEU A 63 -9.11 4.23 3.65
N MET A 64 -8.63 3.02 3.92
CA MET A 64 -8.70 1.92 2.97
C MET A 64 -9.60 0.83 3.56
N PRO A 65 -10.73 0.52 2.93
CA PRO A 65 -11.66 -0.48 3.49
C PRO A 65 -11.02 -1.83 3.78
N MET A 66 -9.99 -2.22 3.02
CA MET A 66 -9.30 -3.49 3.24
C MET A 66 -8.67 -3.64 4.63
N TYR A 67 -8.38 -2.53 5.30
CA TYR A 67 -7.81 -2.54 6.65
C TYR A 67 -8.86 -2.51 7.76
N ILE A 68 -10.12 -2.34 7.40
CA ILE A 68 -11.23 -2.41 8.36
C ILE A 68 -11.43 -3.89 8.72
N LYS A 69 -11.35 -4.20 10.00
CA LYS A 69 -11.43 -5.56 10.50
C LYS A 69 -12.86 -6.06 10.67
N ASP A 70 -13.76 -5.17 11.04
CA ASP A 70 -15.17 -5.50 11.20
C ASP A 70 -15.90 -5.46 9.85
N GLU A 71 -16.53 -6.57 9.49
CA GLU A 71 -17.20 -6.70 8.18
C GLU A 71 -18.41 -5.78 8.02
N GLU A 72 -19.13 -5.50 9.08
CA GLU A 72 -20.29 -4.60 9.02
C GLU A 72 -19.84 -3.17 8.76
N GLU A 73 -18.79 -2.72 9.45
CA GLU A 73 -18.24 -1.38 9.26
C GLU A 73 -17.59 -1.25 7.87
N LYS A 74 -16.89 -2.28 7.42
CA LYS A 74 -16.33 -2.31 6.06
C LYS A 74 -17.42 -2.18 5.00
N ALA A 75 -18.50 -2.92 5.15
CA ALA A 75 -19.62 -2.93 4.20
C ALA A 75 -20.27 -1.56 4.03
N LYS A 76 -20.19 -0.70 5.03
CA LYS A 76 -20.73 0.66 4.94
C LYS A 76 -20.01 1.54 3.93
N PHE A 77 -18.73 1.28 3.73
CA PHE A 77 -17.90 2.02 2.75
C PHE A 77 -17.98 1.44 1.34
N ILE A 78 -18.13 0.13 1.23
CA ILE A 78 -18.16 -0.54 -0.08
C ILE A 78 -19.40 -0.09 -0.87
N GLY A 79 -19.18 0.39 -2.09
CA GLY A 79 -20.26 0.90 -2.93
C GLY A 79 -20.65 2.35 -2.65
N ALA A 80 -20.04 2.99 -1.66
CA ALA A 80 -20.29 4.40 -1.39
C ALA A 80 -19.69 5.28 -2.48
N LYS A 81 -20.29 6.41 -2.74
CA LYS A 81 -19.89 7.31 -3.83
C LYS A 81 -19.25 8.57 -3.29
N VAL A 82 -18.57 9.30 -4.18
CA VAL A 82 -18.03 10.63 -3.87
C VAL A 82 -19.18 11.53 -3.40
N ASN A 83 -18.93 12.31 -2.38
CA ASN A 83 -19.87 13.17 -1.67
C ASN A 83 -20.86 12.44 -0.76
N ALA A 84 -20.80 11.11 -0.69
CA ALA A 84 -21.62 10.38 0.28
C ALA A 84 -21.06 10.56 1.70
N VAL A 85 -21.95 10.49 2.67
CA VAL A 85 -21.58 10.53 4.09
C VAL A 85 -21.84 9.15 4.68
N VAL A 86 -20.79 8.53 5.20
CA VAL A 86 -20.86 7.22 5.84
C VAL A 86 -20.73 7.41 7.33
N VAL A 87 -21.67 6.87 8.09
CA VAL A 87 -21.59 6.86 9.56
C VAL A 87 -21.02 5.53 10.01
N PHE A 88 -19.94 5.56 10.73
CA PHE A 88 -19.26 4.36 11.19
C PHE A 88 -18.64 4.58 12.57
N ASN A 89 -18.24 3.49 13.22
CA ASN A 89 -17.59 3.54 14.52
C ASN A 89 -16.14 3.06 14.38
N PRO A 90 -15.14 3.95 14.53
CA PRO A 90 -13.73 3.57 14.39
C PRO A 90 -13.27 2.49 15.37
N ASN A 91 -13.77 2.50 16.59
CA ASN A 91 -13.44 1.46 17.56
C ASN A 91 -13.92 0.08 17.12
N LYS A 92 -15.11 0.01 16.56
CA LYS A 92 -15.66 -1.22 16.00
C LYS A 92 -14.92 -1.61 14.74
N ALA A 93 -14.70 -0.67 13.84
CA ALA A 93 -14.04 -0.89 12.55
C ALA A 93 -12.64 -1.50 12.70
N TYR A 94 -11.88 -1.02 13.67
CA TYR A 94 -10.50 -1.48 13.90
C TYR A 94 -10.37 -2.39 15.13
N GLU A 95 -11.49 -2.91 15.62
CA GLU A 95 -11.54 -3.84 16.77
C GLU A 95 -10.73 -3.36 17.98
N GLY A 96 -10.77 -2.06 18.26
CA GLY A 96 -10.09 -1.47 19.39
C GLY A 96 -8.58 -1.31 19.24
N ALA A 97 -8.05 -1.42 18.01
CA ALA A 97 -6.62 -1.22 17.75
C ALA A 97 -6.25 0.25 17.96
N GLU A 98 -5.79 0.58 19.16
CA GLU A 98 -5.51 1.96 19.58
C GLU A 98 -4.57 2.71 18.64
N ALA A 99 -3.51 2.05 18.18
CA ALA A 99 -2.53 2.67 17.29
C ALA A 99 -3.13 3.07 15.94
N GLU A 100 -3.96 2.20 15.38
CA GLU A 100 -4.62 2.45 14.10
C GLU A 100 -5.67 3.56 14.22
N ILE A 101 -6.48 3.51 15.27
CA ILE A 101 -7.51 4.50 15.55
C ILE A 101 -6.88 5.88 15.82
N ALA A 102 -5.84 5.91 16.66
CA ALA A 102 -5.12 7.15 16.97
C ALA A 102 -4.53 7.80 15.71
N SER A 103 -3.93 6.99 14.87
CA SER A 103 -3.36 7.45 13.59
C SER A 103 -4.43 7.96 12.64
N PHE A 104 -5.54 7.26 12.55
CA PHE A 104 -6.65 7.63 11.67
C PHE A 104 -7.32 8.94 12.10
N LEU A 105 -7.59 9.06 13.39
CA LEU A 105 -8.24 10.25 13.97
C LEU A 105 -7.25 11.39 14.30
N LYS A 106 -5.95 11.13 14.14
CA LYS A 106 -4.88 12.07 14.46
C LYS A 106 -4.96 12.57 15.92
N ILE A 107 -5.17 11.64 16.83
CA ILE A 107 -5.24 11.88 18.27
C ILE A 107 -4.20 11.04 18.99
N ASP A 108 -3.97 11.35 20.26
CA ASP A 108 -3.10 10.55 21.12
C ASP A 108 -3.76 9.21 21.45
N LYS A 109 -2.96 8.14 21.58
CA LYS A 109 -3.49 6.81 21.93
C LYS A 109 -4.32 6.80 23.19
N GLU A 110 -3.94 7.63 24.15
CA GLU A 110 -4.64 7.75 25.45
C GLU A 110 -6.07 8.23 25.28
N LYS A 111 -6.33 9.02 24.24
CA LYS A 111 -7.66 9.57 23.95
C LYS A 111 -8.57 8.59 23.22
N VAL A 112 -8.00 7.52 22.66
CA VAL A 112 -8.79 6.51 21.94
C VAL A 112 -9.83 5.86 22.85
N ALA A 113 -9.47 5.60 24.10
CA ALA A 113 -10.38 5.01 25.08
C ALA A 113 -11.62 5.88 25.37
N GLU A 114 -11.50 7.18 25.21
CA GLU A 114 -12.58 8.12 25.42
C GLU A 114 -13.43 8.32 24.15
N THR A 115 -12.90 7.90 23.01
CA THR A 115 -13.51 8.12 21.69
C THR A 115 -14.25 6.87 21.24
N THR A 116 -15.38 6.60 21.86
CA THR A 116 -16.17 5.39 21.62
C THR A 116 -17.40 5.59 20.73
N GLY A 117 -17.66 6.82 20.34
CA GLY A 117 -18.85 7.16 19.58
C GLY A 117 -18.71 6.95 18.08
N ASP A 118 -19.77 7.24 17.38
CA ASP A 118 -19.80 7.17 15.92
C ASP A 118 -19.19 8.43 15.31
N PHE A 119 -18.70 8.26 14.08
CA PHE A 119 -18.15 9.34 13.28
C PHE A 119 -18.81 9.34 11.91
N SER A 120 -18.89 10.52 11.30
CA SER A 120 -19.26 10.64 9.90
C SER A 120 -18.01 10.73 9.05
N PHE A 121 -18.02 10.07 7.90
CA PHE A 121 -16.97 10.19 6.88
C PHE A 121 -17.62 10.73 5.62
N GLU A 122 -17.31 11.98 5.29
CA GLU A 122 -17.75 12.59 4.04
C GLU A 122 -16.71 12.32 2.97
N ILE A 123 -17.06 11.52 1.99
CA ILE A 123 -16.13 11.08 0.94
C ILE A 123 -15.89 12.22 -0.04
N LYS A 124 -14.65 12.67 -0.14
CA LYS A 124 -14.24 13.74 -1.07
C LYS A 124 -13.58 13.20 -2.33
N GLU A 125 -12.77 12.15 -2.18
CA GLU A 125 -12.03 11.59 -3.29
C GLU A 125 -11.83 10.10 -3.07
N ILE A 126 -11.96 9.34 -4.14
CA ILE A 126 -11.69 7.90 -4.14
C ILE A 126 -10.65 7.65 -5.21
N THR A 127 -9.51 7.04 -4.84
CA THR A 127 -8.48 6.66 -5.80
C THR A 127 -8.29 5.16 -5.78
N ARG A 128 -8.10 4.60 -6.97
CA ARG A 128 -7.88 3.17 -7.15
C ARG A 128 -6.49 2.93 -7.71
N HIS A 129 -5.71 2.13 -7.03
CA HIS A 129 -4.41 1.72 -7.52
C HIS A 129 -4.59 0.74 -8.67
N LYS A 130 -3.91 1.02 -9.78
CA LYS A 130 -3.91 0.15 -10.95
C LYS A 130 -2.47 -0.25 -11.23
N ASP A 131 -2.23 -1.57 -11.28
CA ASP A 131 -0.92 -2.09 -11.61
C ASP A 131 -0.54 -1.69 -13.05
N ALA A 132 0.75 -1.47 -13.28
CA ALA A 132 1.25 -1.17 -14.62
C ALA A 132 1.01 -2.38 -15.54
N GLU A 133 0.71 -2.09 -16.80
CA GLU A 133 0.58 -3.13 -17.81
C GLU A 133 1.95 -3.65 -18.23
N MET A 134 2.01 -4.90 -18.68
CA MET A 134 3.24 -5.49 -19.20
C MET A 134 3.49 -4.95 -20.62
N ASN A 135 4.01 -3.74 -20.68
CA ASN A 135 4.25 -3.03 -21.93
C ASN A 135 5.65 -2.40 -21.94
N GLN A 136 6.00 -1.78 -23.05
CA GLN A 136 7.31 -1.16 -23.21
C GLN A 136 7.58 -0.06 -22.17
N GLU A 137 6.57 0.68 -21.80
CA GLU A 137 6.70 1.73 -20.77
C GLU A 137 7.19 1.16 -19.43
N LEU A 138 6.62 0.04 -19.00
CA LEU A 138 7.06 -0.65 -17.79
C LEU A 138 8.49 -1.15 -17.93
N PHE A 139 8.82 -1.76 -19.07
CA PHE A 139 10.15 -2.30 -19.33
C PHE A 139 11.22 -1.21 -19.28
N ASP A 140 10.92 -0.07 -19.87
CA ASP A 140 11.83 1.08 -19.89
C ASP A 140 12.03 1.67 -18.49
N LYS A 141 10.98 1.70 -17.68
CA LYS A 141 11.06 2.21 -16.31
C LYS A 141 11.86 1.30 -15.38
N VAL A 142 11.80 -0.01 -15.59
CA VAL A 142 12.49 -0.98 -14.74
C VAL A 142 13.95 -1.16 -15.14
N PHE A 143 14.22 -1.36 -16.42
CA PHE A 143 15.55 -1.73 -16.92
C PHE A 143 16.22 -0.65 -17.78
N GLY A 144 15.53 0.38 -18.17
CA GLY A 144 16.02 1.43 -19.02
C GLY A 144 15.45 1.35 -20.43
N GLU A 145 15.56 2.44 -21.15
CA GLU A 145 14.95 2.58 -22.47
C GLU A 145 15.52 1.57 -23.48
N ASN A 146 14.62 0.83 -24.10
CA ASN A 146 14.93 -0.16 -25.13
C ASN A 146 15.85 -1.32 -24.71
N VAL A 147 16.05 -1.53 -23.40
CA VAL A 147 16.84 -2.67 -22.91
C VAL A 147 16.06 -3.97 -23.04
N VAL A 148 14.76 -3.92 -22.72
CA VAL A 148 13.84 -5.04 -22.83
C VAL A 148 12.71 -4.65 -23.77
N THR A 149 12.40 -5.49 -24.71
CA THR A 149 11.39 -5.21 -25.76
C THR A 149 10.21 -6.17 -25.76
N SER A 150 10.24 -7.20 -24.90
CA SER A 150 9.15 -8.17 -24.79
C SER A 150 8.94 -8.61 -23.33
N GLU A 151 7.75 -9.13 -23.07
CA GLU A 151 7.42 -9.70 -21.77
C GLU A 151 8.35 -10.85 -21.38
N GLU A 152 8.69 -11.70 -22.35
CA GLU A 152 9.61 -12.82 -22.14
C GLU A 152 10.99 -12.32 -21.73
N GLU A 153 11.54 -11.34 -22.43
CA GLU A 153 12.81 -10.71 -22.07
C GLU A 153 12.77 -10.08 -20.68
N PHE A 154 11.66 -9.44 -20.35
CA PHE A 154 11.45 -8.83 -19.04
C PHE A 154 11.52 -9.88 -17.93
N LYS A 155 10.81 -10.97 -18.09
CA LYS A 155 10.83 -12.08 -17.13
C LYS A 155 12.20 -12.74 -17.05
N ASN A 156 12.88 -12.93 -18.17
CA ASN A 156 14.21 -13.52 -18.20
C ASN A 156 15.24 -12.64 -17.48
N LYS A 157 15.17 -11.34 -17.64
CA LYS A 157 16.03 -10.41 -16.91
C LYS A 157 15.80 -10.47 -15.40
N ILE A 158 14.57 -10.60 -14.99
CA ILE A 158 14.22 -10.76 -13.57
C ILE A 158 14.76 -12.10 -13.05
N ARG A 159 14.63 -13.18 -13.83
CA ARG A 159 15.21 -14.48 -13.46
C ARG A 159 16.72 -14.40 -13.28
N GLU A 160 17.42 -13.73 -14.20
CA GLU A 160 18.86 -13.53 -14.09
C GLU A 160 19.24 -12.76 -12.83
N ALA A 161 18.51 -11.69 -12.53
CA ALA A 161 18.75 -10.89 -11.34
C ALA A 161 18.50 -11.70 -10.06
N LEU A 162 17.43 -12.50 -10.03
CA LEU A 162 17.15 -13.39 -8.91
C LEU A 162 18.18 -14.49 -8.77
N ALA A 163 18.66 -15.04 -9.89
CA ALA A 163 19.70 -16.07 -9.88
C ALA A 163 21.03 -15.53 -9.34
N GLU A 164 21.41 -14.32 -9.71
CA GLU A 164 22.61 -13.66 -9.20
C GLU A 164 22.58 -13.48 -7.69
N GLN A 165 21.41 -13.29 -7.12
CA GLN A 165 21.23 -13.15 -5.68
C GLN A 165 21.70 -14.39 -4.90
N PHE A 166 21.65 -15.54 -5.53
CA PHE A 166 21.91 -16.80 -4.88
C PHE A 166 23.27 -17.42 -5.25
N THR A 167 24.12 -16.70 -5.98
CA THR A 167 25.44 -17.19 -6.32
C THR A 167 26.46 -16.74 -5.29
N PRO A 168 27.30 -17.67 -4.74
CA PRO A 168 28.28 -17.30 -3.72
C PRO A 168 29.33 -16.29 -4.19
N GLN A 169 29.59 -16.24 -5.48
CA GLN A 169 30.59 -15.35 -6.05
C GLN A 169 30.15 -13.90 -6.11
N SER A 170 28.87 -13.66 -6.06
CA SER A 170 28.31 -12.31 -6.14
C SER A 170 27.70 -11.83 -4.82
N ASP A 171 27.86 -12.60 -3.75
CA ASP A 171 27.23 -12.29 -2.46
C ASP A 171 27.50 -10.87 -1.99
N PHE A 172 28.74 -10.43 -2.01
CA PHE A 172 29.08 -9.09 -1.56
C PHE A 172 28.56 -8.01 -2.50
N LYS A 173 28.76 -8.21 -3.79
CA LYS A 173 28.28 -7.29 -4.81
C LYS A 173 26.77 -7.22 -4.80
N PHE A 174 26.13 -8.35 -4.62
CA PHE A 174 24.69 -8.41 -4.52
C PHE A 174 24.15 -7.63 -3.32
N LEU A 175 24.76 -7.75 -2.15
CA LEU A 175 24.33 -7.01 -0.96
C LEU A 175 24.40 -5.50 -1.17
N VAL A 176 25.40 -5.03 -1.88
CA VAL A 176 25.52 -3.61 -2.23
C VAL A 176 24.45 -3.21 -3.23
N ASP A 177 24.27 -3.98 -4.29
CA ASP A 177 23.26 -3.68 -5.33
C ASP A 177 21.85 -3.78 -4.78
N ALA A 178 21.56 -4.78 -3.95
CA ALA A 178 20.25 -4.91 -3.31
C ALA A 178 19.98 -3.77 -2.34
N ARG A 179 21.00 -3.31 -1.63
CA ARG A 179 20.89 -2.15 -0.76
C ARG A 179 20.54 -0.90 -1.54
N ASP A 180 21.23 -0.66 -2.64
CA ASP A 180 20.97 0.50 -3.49
C ASP A 180 19.56 0.45 -4.08
N LEU A 181 19.11 -0.71 -4.50
CA LEU A 181 17.77 -0.90 -5.01
C LEU A 181 16.71 -0.65 -3.94
N LEU A 182 16.92 -1.17 -2.73
CA LEU A 182 16.02 -0.94 -1.61
C LEU A 182 15.99 0.53 -1.20
N VAL A 183 17.13 1.20 -1.27
CA VAL A 183 17.24 2.63 -1.01
C VAL A 183 16.41 3.44 -1.98
N GLN A 184 16.50 3.12 -3.26
CA GLN A 184 15.71 3.80 -4.28
C GLN A 184 14.21 3.60 -4.07
N LYS A 185 13.81 2.45 -3.53
CA LYS A 185 12.41 2.14 -3.31
C LYS A 185 11.86 2.65 -2.00
N ALA A 186 12.65 2.57 -0.95
CA ALA A 186 12.19 2.91 0.38
C ALA A 186 12.58 4.33 0.85
N GLY A 187 13.53 4.95 0.19
CA GLY A 187 14.01 6.29 0.56
C GLY A 187 14.76 6.35 1.89
N GLU A 188 14.93 5.24 2.55
CA GLU A 188 15.64 5.16 3.81
C GLU A 188 16.55 3.96 3.94
N LEU A 189 17.60 4.14 4.69
CA LEU A 189 18.69 3.31 4.75
C LEU A 189 19.12 2.88 6.07
N SER A 190 18.26 2.32 6.84
CA SER A 190 18.63 1.77 8.13
C SER A 190 19.48 0.50 8.04
N PHE A 191 19.65 -0.03 6.83
CA PHE A 191 20.43 -1.24 6.67
C PHE A 191 21.92 -1.03 6.59
N ALA A 192 22.36 0.17 6.33
CA ALA A 192 23.77 0.41 6.06
C ALA A 192 24.66 0.30 7.29
N GLU A 193 24.09 0.53 8.45
CA GLU A 193 24.85 0.54 9.70
C GLU A 193 25.06 -0.84 10.31
N ASP A 194 24.14 -1.76 10.01
CA ASP A 194 24.21 -3.09 10.58
C ASP A 194 25.12 -4.09 9.83
N LEU A 195 25.66 -3.67 8.71
CA LEU A 195 26.51 -4.52 7.88
C LEU A 195 27.99 -4.14 7.90
N LEU A 196 28.34 -3.15 8.69
CA LEU A 196 29.70 -2.78 8.94
C LEU A 196 30.12 -3.29 10.30
#